data_12a3bb573bef32a248d90ab1a3d4ad11
#
_entry.id   12a3bb573bef32a248d90ab1a3d4ad11
#
_cell.length_a   1.000
_cell.length_b   1.000
_cell.length_c   1.000
_cell.angle_alpha   90.00
_cell.angle_beta   90.00
_cell.angle_gamma   90.00
#
_symmetry.space_group_name_H-M   'P 1'
#
loop_
_entity.id
_entity.type
_entity.pdbx_description
1 polymer ?
#
loop_
_entity_poly.entity_id
_entity_poly.type
_entity_poly.pdbx_seq_one_letter_code
_entity_poly.pdbx_strand_id
1 'polypeptide(L)'
;MKKFFNYVLLALVTVCFALPLGGKAEAAKVAVVPLANHVAGDELAGTIYMQEALALFRYPEFDLLGEDVVLEAIDSENGLADYSKAALEKVAQATGADVVVAMQLDKLDAKRMPQRKEATLKMDLRGKFASLNTVTGAYYYKDLRDTRTIEEAVTVRGDWEHEVLQNVVRNAFKKVVGK
;
A
#
# COMPACT_ATOMS: atom_id res chain seq x y z
N MET A 1 41.73 -39.37 18.43
CA MET A 1 41.20 -37.97 18.41
C MET A 1 40.46 -37.61 17.11
N LYS A 2 40.90 -38.04 15.92
CA LYS A 2 40.20 -37.70 14.64
C LYS A 2 38.78 -38.27 14.48
N LYS A 3 38.49 -39.44 15.07
CA LYS A 3 37.13 -40.06 14.98
C LYS A 3 36.09 -39.35 15.86
N PHE A 4 36.50 -38.77 16.99
CA PHE A 4 35.60 -38.06 17.89
C PHE A 4 35.14 -36.73 17.29
N PHE A 5 36.01 -36.06 16.53
CA PHE A 5 35.70 -34.80 15.86
C PHE A 5 34.66 -34.98 14.76
N ASN A 6 34.70 -36.11 14.03
CA ASN A 6 33.72 -36.40 12.98
C ASN A 6 32.31 -36.64 13.52
N TYR A 7 32.16 -37.25 14.70
CA TYR A 7 30.86 -37.48 15.33
C TYR A 7 30.24 -36.18 15.89
N VAL A 8 31.08 -35.31 16.43
CA VAL A 8 30.62 -33.99 16.90
C VAL A 8 30.17 -33.11 15.73
N LEU A 9 30.88 -33.13 14.59
CA LEU A 9 30.50 -32.41 13.40
C LEU A 9 29.21 -32.96 12.78
N LEU A 10 29.04 -34.28 12.76
CA LEU A 10 27.83 -34.95 12.28
C LEU A 10 26.62 -34.63 13.16
N ALA A 11 26.78 -34.59 14.48
CA ALA A 11 25.74 -34.23 15.43
C ALA A 11 25.32 -32.74 15.28
N LEU A 12 26.27 -31.83 15.02
CA LEU A 12 25.98 -30.42 14.82
C LEU A 12 25.20 -30.18 13.52
N VAL A 13 25.53 -30.91 12.44
CA VAL A 13 24.79 -30.80 11.16
C VAL A 13 23.38 -31.38 11.30
N THR A 14 23.20 -32.46 12.10
CA THR A 14 21.86 -33.06 12.27
C THR A 14 20.94 -32.20 13.12
N VAL A 15 21.47 -31.42 14.08
CA VAL A 15 20.69 -30.49 14.90
C VAL A 15 20.23 -29.27 14.06
N CYS A 16 21.01 -28.85 13.06
CA CYS A 16 20.59 -27.77 12.17
C CYS A 16 19.45 -28.17 11.20
N PHE A 17 19.27 -29.46 10.93
CA PHE A 17 18.17 -29.97 10.11
C PHE A 17 16.89 -30.32 10.89
N ALA A 18 16.93 -30.33 12.21
CA ALA A 18 15.78 -30.64 13.07
C ALA A 18 15.01 -29.40 13.54
N LEU A 19 15.32 -28.22 12.99
CA LEU A 19 14.42 -27.10 13.13
C LEU A 19 13.16 -27.41 12.31
N PRO A 20 11.96 -27.33 12.92
CA PRO A 20 10.73 -27.61 12.19
C PRO A 20 10.56 -26.55 11.11
N LEU A 21 10.95 -26.89 9.87
CA LEU A 21 10.63 -26.15 8.64
C LEU A 21 9.13 -26.18 8.33
N GLY A 22 8.30 -26.37 9.33
CA GLY A 22 6.85 -26.49 9.26
C GLY A 22 6.10 -25.41 10.02
N GLY A 23 6.71 -24.26 10.32
CA GLY A 23 5.93 -23.08 10.67
C GLY A 23 5.12 -22.71 9.45
N LYS A 24 3.79 -22.90 9.48
CA LYS A 24 2.89 -22.20 8.56
C LYS A 24 3.26 -20.73 8.71
N ALA A 25 3.83 -20.14 7.66
CA ALA A 25 4.03 -18.70 7.66
C ALA A 25 2.66 -18.09 7.90
N GLU A 26 2.47 -17.49 9.06
CA GLU A 26 1.24 -16.79 9.37
C GLU A 26 1.13 -15.64 8.37
N ALA A 27 -0.06 -15.44 7.82
CA ALA A 27 -0.29 -14.36 6.88
C ALA A 27 0.05 -13.03 7.56
N ALA A 28 0.79 -12.17 6.88
CA ALA A 28 1.13 -10.86 7.43
C ALA A 28 -0.13 -10.01 7.58
N LYS A 29 -0.41 -9.50 8.76
CA LYS A 29 -1.57 -8.65 9.05
C LYS A 29 -1.37 -7.26 8.47
N VAL A 30 -2.30 -6.81 7.65
CA VAL A 30 -2.21 -5.52 6.97
C VAL A 30 -3.32 -4.60 7.43
N ALA A 31 -2.95 -3.44 7.97
CA ALA A 31 -3.85 -2.33 8.24
C ALA A 31 -3.81 -1.34 7.07
N VAL A 32 -4.90 -1.21 6.36
CA VAL A 32 -5.07 -0.18 5.33
C VAL A 32 -5.89 0.95 5.92
N VAL A 33 -5.22 2.08 6.17
CA VAL A 33 -5.86 3.27 6.72
C VAL A 33 -6.80 3.86 5.65
N PRO A 34 -8.04 4.25 6.00
CA PRO A 34 -8.94 4.92 5.04
C PRO A 34 -8.27 6.07 4.31
N LEU A 35 -8.62 6.25 3.04
CA LEU A 35 -8.07 7.32 2.22
C LEU A 35 -8.46 8.69 2.78
N ALA A 36 -7.47 9.54 3.11
CA ALA A 36 -7.71 10.95 3.38
C ALA A 36 -7.98 11.66 2.05
N ASN A 37 -9.25 11.77 1.67
CA ASN A 37 -9.65 12.38 0.40
C ASN A 37 -10.00 13.86 0.58
N HIS A 38 -9.16 14.73 0.05
CA HIS A 38 -9.37 16.19 0.05
C HIS A 38 -9.97 16.72 -1.27
N VAL A 39 -10.27 15.82 -2.20
CA VAL A 39 -10.89 16.20 -3.49
C VAL A 39 -12.39 16.30 -3.32
N ALA A 40 -12.92 17.52 -3.42
CA ALA A 40 -14.33 17.76 -3.23
C ALA A 40 -15.18 17.04 -4.30
N GLY A 41 -16.21 16.31 -3.84
CA GLY A 41 -17.17 15.62 -4.72
C GLY A 41 -16.68 14.32 -5.35
N ASP A 42 -15.49 13.84 -4.99
CA ASP A 42 -14.99 12.55 -5.46
C ASP A 42 -15.22 11.45 -4.39
N GLU A 43 -16.39 10.81 -4.45
CA GLU A 43 -16.74 9.71 -3.56
C GLU A 43 -16.13 8.37 -3.99
N LEU A 44 -15.67 8.26 -5.24
CA LEU A 44 -15.15 7.00 -5.78
C LEU A 44 -13.69 6.75 -5.41
N ALA A 45 -12.92 7.79 -5.09
CA ALA A 45 -11.49 7.64 -4.79
C ALA A 45 -11.22 6.67 -3.63
N GLY A 46 -12.00 6.73 -2.56
CA GLY A 46 -11.90 5.80 -1.43
C GLY A 46 -12.21 4.36 -1.82
N THR A 47 -13.24 4.17 -2.64
CA THR A 47 -13.63 2.86 -3.17
C THR A 47 -12.52 2.25 -4.04
N ILE A 48 -11.93 3.03 -4.95
CA ILE A 48 -10.82 2.59 -5.81
C ILE A 48 -9.61 2.20 -4.96
N TYR A 49 -9.26 3.03 -3.98
CA TYR A 49 -8.16 2.76 -3.06
C TYR A 49 -8.33 1.43 -2.33
N MET A 50 -9.51 1.19 -1.74
CA MET A 50 -9.82 -0.04 -1.03
C MET A 50 -9.88 -1.26 -1.96
N GLN A 51 -10.45 -1.13 -3.17
CA GLN A 51 -10.46 -2.21 -4.16
C GLN A 51 -9.05 -2.65 -4.57
N GLU A 52 -8.13 -1.71 -4.77
CA GLU A 52 -6.73 -2.03 -5.08
C GLU A 52 -6.01 -2.68 -3.88
N ALA A 53 -6.34 -2.27 -2.64
CA ALA A 53 -5.84 -2.94 -1.44
C ALA A 53 -6.31 -4.39 -1.37
N LEU A 54 -7.62 -4.63 -1.52
CA LEU A 54 -8.21 -5.97 -1.55
C LEU A 54 -7.67 -6.84 -2.70
N ALA A 55 -7.33 -6.22 -3.82
CA ALA A 55 -6.77 -6.93 -4.97
C ALA A 55 -5.34 -7.40 -4.73
N LEU A 56 -4.56 -6.66 -3.94
CA LEU A 56 -3.13 -6.92 -3.74
C LEU A 56 -2.82 -7.67 -2.46
N PHE A 57 -3.45 -7.29 -1.34
CA PHE A 57 -3.23 -7.92 -0.03
C PHE A 57 -4.18 -9.10 0.17
N ARG A 58 -3.88 -10.22 -0.50
CA ARG A 58 -4.72 -11.43 -0.50
C ARG A 58 -4.12 -12.54 0.36
N TYR A 59 -5.01 -13.27 1.03
CA TYR A 59 -4.66 -14.54 1.65
C TYR A 59 -4.13 -15.53 0.58
N PRO A 60 -3.12 -16.40 0.89
CA PRO A 60 -2.53 -16.63 2.21
C PRO A 60 -1.32 -15.75 2.57
N GLU A 61 -0.85 -14.87 1.68
CA GLU A 61 0.33 -14.04 1.93
C GLU A 61 0.02 -12.92 2.94
N PHE A 62 -1.19 -12.37 2.85
CA PHE A 62 -1.65 -11.24 3.66
C PHE A 62 -3.03 -11.52 4.27
N ASP A 63 -3.22 -11.00 5.48
CA ASP A 63 -4.50 -10.96 6.20
C ASP A 63 -4.89 -9.49 6.40
N LEU A 64 -5.87 -9.03 5.62
CA LEU A 64 -6.31 -7.64 5.66
C LEU A 64 -7.22 -7.44 6.86
N LEU A 65 -6.85 -6.52 7.75
CA LEU A 65 -7.65 -6.17 8.93
C LEU A 65 -8.95 -5.46 8.51
N GLY A 66 -10.00 -5.69 9.28
CA GLY A 66 -11.28 -5.01 9.08
C GLY A 66 -11.15 -3.48 9.22
N GLU A 67 -11.93 -2.76 8.43
CA GLU A 67 -11.91 -1.29 8.42
C GLU A 67 -12.29 -0.72 9.80
N ASP A 68 -13.23 -1.36 10.50
CA ASP A 68 -13.66 -1.01 11.86
C ASP A 68 -12.49 -1.02 12.85
N VAL A 69 -11.63 -2.03 12.80
CA VAL A 69 -10.44 -2.14 13.66
C VAL A 69 -9.46 -1.01 13.38
N VAL A 70 -9.29 -0.66 12.10
CA VAL A 70 -8.36 0.41 11.71
C VAL A 70 -8.92 1.79 12.09
N LEU A 71 -10.23 2.02 11.89
CA LEU A 71 -10.90 3.27 12.26
C LEU A 71 -10.83 3.52 13.77
N GLU A 72 -11.04 2.50 14.59
CA GLU A 72 -10.90 2.60 16.05
C GLU A 72 -9.47 2.99 16.46
N ALA A 73 -8.46 2.48 15.74
CA ALA A 73 -7.07 2.77 16.04
C ALA A 73 -6.60 4.18 15.67
N ILE A 74 -7.24 4.82 14.69
CA ILE A 74 -6.85 6.16 14.20
C ILE A 74 -7.73 7.29 14.77
N ASP A 75 -8.86 6.95 15.38
CA ASP A 75 -9.86 7.90 15.90
C ASP A 75 -10.28 8.97 14.86
N SER A 76 -10.34 8.58 13.58
CA SER A 76 -10.65 9.47 12.46
C SER A 76 -11.20 8.73 11.25
N GLU A 77 -12.35 9.15 10.76
CA GLU A 77 -12.93 8.64 9.50
C GLU A 77 -12.23 9.19 8.23
N ASN A 78 -11.44 10.25 8.38
CA ASN A 78 -10.80 10.97 7.27
C ASN A 78 -9.31 10.60 7.08
N GLY A 79 -8.91 9.41 7.51
CA GLY A 79 -7.52 8.94 7.43
C GLY A 79 -6.58 9.60 8.44
N LEU A 80 -5.28 9.51 8.20
CA LEU A 80 -4.26 10.07 9.09
C LEU A 80 -3.97 11.53 8.76
N ALA A 81 -3.77 12.34 9.80
CA ALA A 81 -3.26 13.70 9.65
C ALA A 81 -1.72 13.75 9.47
N ASP A 82 -1.01 12.75 10.00
CA ASP A 82 0.45 12.63 9.96
C ASP A 82 0.87 11.29 9.33
N TYR A 83 1.76 11.36 8.37
CA TYR A 83 2.30 10.22 7.61
C TYR A 83 3.72 9.86 8.04
N SER A 84 4.18 10.34 9.19
CA SER A 84 5.47 9.99 9.76
C SER A 84 5.54 8.51 10.17
N LYS A 85 6.76 7.99 10.26
CA LYS A 85 7.00 6.64 10.76
C LYS A 85 6.34 6.42 12.14
N ALA A 86 6.47 7.40 13.04
CA ALA A 86 5.91 7.33 14.39
C ALA A 86 4.37 7.26 14.41
N ALA A 87 3.70 7.94 13.47
CA ALA A 87 2.25 7.86 13.34
C ALA A 87 1.80 6.46 12.87
N LEU A 88 2.49 5.88 11.88
CA LEU A 88 2.19 4.53 11.41
C LEU A 88 2.53 3.46 12.47
N GLU A 89 3.59 3.66 13.27
CA GLU A 89 3.92 2.78 14.39
C GLU A 89 2.80 2.73 15.45
N LYS A 90 2.17 3.86 15.73
CA LYS A 90 1.00 3.91 16.65
C LYS A 90 -0.17 3.10 16.11
N VAL A 91 -0.48 3.24 14.81
CA VAL A 91 -1.54 2.44 14.17
C VAL A 91 -1.20 0.96 14.24
N ALA A 92 0.04 0.58 13.89
CA ALA A 92 0.50 -0.80 13.97
C ALA A 92 0.37 -1.39 15.39
N GLN A 93 0.75 -0.62 16.40
CA GLN A 93 0.64 -1.04 17.81
C GLN A 93 -0.82 -1.21 18.25
N ALA A 94 -1.70 -0.30 17.84
CA ALA A 94 -3.11 -0.35 18.21
C ALA A 94 -3.85 -1.50 17.51
N THR A 95 -3.52 -1.79 16.25
CA THR A 95 -4.19 -2.82 15.44
C THR A 95 -3.52 -4.19 15.51
N GLY A 96 -2.26 -4.27 15.96
CA GLY A 96 -1.43 -5.47 15.88
C GLY A 96 -1.04 -5.81 14.44
N ALA A 97 -0.99 -4.84 13.54
CA ALA A 97 -0.63 -5.04 12.15
C ALA A 97 0.89 -5.17 11.94
N ASP A 98 1.28 -6.07 11.03
CA ASP A 98 2.66 -6.22 10.55
C ASP A 98 3.00 -5.18 9.48
N VAL A 99 1.99 -4.77 8.71
CA VAL A 99 2.13 -3.77 7.66
C VAL A 99 1.03 -2.72 7.81
N VAL A 100 1.40 -1.45 7.80
CA VAL A 100 0.45 -0.33 7.79
C VAL A 100 0.64 0.44 6.50
N VAL A 101 -0.47 0.78 5.85
CA VAL A 101 -0.49 1.56 4.62
C VAL A 101 -1.46 2.72 4.77
N ALA A 102 -1.02 3.92 4.40
CA ALA A 102 -1.84 5.13 4.46
C ALA A 102 -1.62 5.99 3.21
N MET A 103 -2.69 6.63 2.74
CA MET A 103 -2.66 7.51 1.58
C MET A 103 -3.54 8.73 1.79
N GLN A 104 -3.08 9.87 1.27
CA GLN A 104 -3.83 11.11 1.14
C GLN A 104 -3.92 11.49 -0.33
N LEU A 105 -5.08 11.93 -0.76
CA LEU A 105 -5.33 12.48 -2.09
C LEU A 105 -5.68 13.96 -1.93
N ASP A 106 -4.79 14.83 -2.42
CA ASP A 106 -4.95 16.28 -2.32
C ASP A 106 -5.57 16.89 -3.57
N LYS A 107 -5.34 16.24 -4.72
CA LYS A 107 -5.81 16.70 -6.02
C LYS A 107 -5.99 15.57 -7.00
N LEU A 108 -7.10 15.60 -7.69
CA LEU A 108 -7.40 14.79 -8.87
C LEU A 108 -8.19 15.66 -9.84
N ASP A 109 -7.55 16.09 -10.92
CA ASP A 109 -8.14 17.10 -11.82
C ASP A 109 -7.78 16.76 -13.27
N ALA A 110 -8.76 16.90 -14.15
CA ALA A 110 -8.60 16.71 -15.59
C ALA A 110 -9.07 17.96 -16.34
N LYS A 111 -8.14 18.61 -17.01
CA LYS A 111 -8.43 19.84 -17.79
C LYS A 111 -8.29 19.58 -19.27
N ARG A 112 -9.34 19.87 -20.04
CA ARG A 112 -9.27 19.93 -21.49
C ARG A 112 -8.42 21.12 -21.94
N MET A 113 -7.51 20.88 -22.88
CA MET A 113 -6.68 21.92 -23.47
C MET A 113 -7.28 22.35 -24.82
N PRO A 114 -8.02 23.48 -24.87
CA PRO A 114 -8.78 23.88 -26.08
C PRO A 114 -7.92 24.36 -27.25
N GLN A 115 -6.63 24.59 -27.02
CA GLN A 115 -5.73 25.18 -28.02
C GLN A 115 -5.04 24.17 -28.96
N ARG A 116 -5.26 22.86 -28.74
CA ARG A 116 -4.70 21.83 -29.63
C ARG A 116 -5.78 21.29 -30.57
N LYS A 117 -5.40 21.01 -31.81
CA LYS A 117 -6.28 20.44 -32.85
C LYS A 117 -6.85 19.05 -32.45
N GLU A 118 -6.17 18.38 -31.54
CA GLU A 118 -6.59 17.11 -30.94
C GLU A 118 -7.12 17.39 -29.52
N ALA A 119 -8.20 16.73 -29.12
CA ALA A 119 -8.72 16.86 -27.77
C ALA A 119 -7.73 16.27 -26.79
N THR A 120 -6.92 17.14 -26.23
CA THR A 120 -5.89 16.81 -25.25
C THR A 120 -6.42 17.04 -23.85
N LEU A 121 -6.29 16.03 -23.00
CA LEU A 121 -6.64 16.11 -21.58
C LEU A 121 -5.35 16.18 -20.76
N LYS A 122 -5.23 17.17 -19.90
CA LYS A 122 -4.15 17.24 -18.92
C LYS A 122 -4.65 16.80 -17.57
N MET A 123 -4.06 15.73 -17.07
CA MET A 123 -4.31 15.17 -15.74
C MET A 123 -3.31 15.73 -14.72
N ASP A 124 -3.77 16.05 -13.50
CA ASP A 124 -2.90 16.46 -12.38
C ASP A 124 -3.39 15.74 -11.11
N LEU A 125 -2.64 14.73 -10.68
CA LEU A 125 -2.85 14.03 -9.42
C LEU A 125 -1.76 14.41 -8.43
N ARG A 126 -2.17 14.73 -7.20
CA ARG A 126 -1.27 15.00 -6.08
C ARG A 126 -1.77 14.32 -4.82
N GLY A 127 -0.84 13.88 -4.00
CA GLY A 127 -1.15 13.25 -2.73
C GLY A 127 0.11 12.81 -2.00
N LYS A 128 -0.09 11.99 -0.98
CA LYS A 128 0.98 11.39 -0.19
C LYS A 128 0.69 9.92 0.01
N PHE A 129 1.73 9.14 0.09
CA PHE A 129 1.65 7.73 0.40
C PHE A 129 2.72 7.38 1.42
N ALA A 130 2.34 6.61 2.43
CA ALA A 130 3.27 6.06 3.41
C ALA A 130 2.96 4.61 3.70
N SER A 131 3.99 3.84 3.99
CA SER A 131 3.85 2.47 4.50
C SER A 131 4.94 2.14 5.50
N LEU A 132 4.59 1.28 6.45
CA LEU A 132 5.48 0.74 7.46
C LEU A 132 5.34 -0.77 7.51
N ASN A 133 6.45 -1.48 7.45
CA ASN A 133 6.52 -2.89 7.79
C ASN A 133 7.21 -3.00 9.15
N THR A 134 6.47 -3.43 10.17
CA THR A 134 6.97 -3.49 11.56
C THR A 134 7.95 -4.63 11.77
N VAL A 135 7.83 -5.72 10.99
CA VAL A 135 8.71 -6.89 11.07
C VAL A 135 10.11 -6.56 10.59
N THR A 136 10.22 -5.83 9.47
CA THR A 136 11.52 -5.43 8.88
C THR A 136 11.98 -4.06 9.35
N GLY A 137 11.10 -3.25 9.96
CA GLY A 137 11.35 -1.85 10.30
C GLY A 137 11.38 -0.92 9.08
N ALA A 138 11.03 -1.44 7.89
CA ALA A 138 11.07 -0.67 6.65
C ALA A 138 9.94 0.36 6.62
N TYR A 139 10.31 1.62 6.47
CA TYR A 139 9.40 2.73 6.29
C TYR A 139 9.59 3.33 4.89
N TYR A 140 8.49 3.55 4.18
CA TYR A 140 8.47 4.17 2.88
C TYR A 140 7.50 5.35 2.88
N TYR A 141 7.96 6.50 2.40
CA TYR A 141 7.15 7.69 2.20
C TYR A 141 7.39 8.24 0.80
N LYS A 142 6.35 8.72 0.16
CA LYS A 142 6.43 9.33 -1.16
C LYS A 142 5.35 10.38 -1.35
N ASP A 143 5.75 11.57 -1.79
CA ASP A 143 4.84 12.52 -2.40
C ASP A 143 4.40 11.98 -3.76
N LEU A 144 3.11 11.79 -3.92
CA LEU A 144 2.50 11.35 -5.17
C LEU A 144 2.31 12.56 -6.06
N ARG A 145 2.89 12.50 -7.24
CA ARG A 145 2.70 13.52 -8.26
C ARG A 145 2.68 12.83 -9.62
N ASP A 146 1.53 12.85 -10.27
CA ASP A 146 1.38 12.35 -11.63
C ASP A 146 0.73 13.44 -12.48
N THR A 147 1.47 13.90 -13.50
CA THR A 147 0.95 14.87 -14.46
C THR A 147 1.11 14.27 -15.84
N ARG A 148 0.00 13.94 -16.47
CA ARG A 148 -0.04 13.30 -17.79
C ARG A 148 -0.80 14.14 -18.78
N THR A 149 -0.41 14.03 -20.03
CA THR A 149 -1.15 14.52 -21.16
C THR A 149 -1.69 13.33 -21.92
N ILE A 150 -3.01 13.25 -22.07
CA ILE A 150 -3.70 12.19 -22.81
C ILE A 150 -4.13 12.84 -24.14
N GLU A 151 -3.56 12.36 -25.23
CA GLU A 151 -3.91 12.76 -26.60
C GLU A 151 -5.10 11.92 -27.07
N GLU A 152 -5.92 12.49 -27.98
CA GLU A 152 -7.10 11.81 -28.52
C GLU A 152 -8.21 11.43 -27.51
N ALA A 153 -8.33 12.16 -26.43
CA ALA A 153 -9.35 11.90 -25.40
C ALA A 153 -10.81 12.10 -25.89
N VAL A 154 -11.02 12.39 -27.15
CA VAL A 154 -12.35 12.66 -27.75
C VAL A 154 -13.16 11.39 -27.97
N THR A 155 -12.51 10.28 -28.30
CA THR A 155 -13.17 9.08 -28.78
C THR A 155 -13.62 8.13 -27.69
N VAL A 156 -13.08 8.28 -26.48
CA VAL A 156 -13.38 7.38 -25.36
C VAL A 156 -14.01 8.19 -24.23
N ARG A 157 -15.27 7.92 -23.94
CA ARG A 157 -15.90 8.32 -22.67
C ARG A 157 -15.29 7.46 -21.57
N GLY A 158 -14.04 7.75 -21.19
CA GLY A 158 -13.34 7.09 -20.10
C GLY A 158 -13.34 7.99 -18.88
N ASP A 159 -13.40 7.37 -17.72
CA ASP A 159 -13.14 8.02 -16.44
C ASP A 159 -11.61 8.04 -16.21
N TRP A 160 -10.93 8.89 -16.97
CA TRP A 160 -9.48 9.00 -16.98
C TRP A 160 -8.88 9.36 -15.62
N GLU A 161 -9.62 10.14 -14.84
CA GLU A 161 -9.19 10.56 -13.51
C GLU A 161 -9.04 9.35 -12.60
N HIS A 162 -10.07 8.52 -12.55
CA HIS A 162 -10.06 7.33 -11.72
C HIS A 162 -9.14 6.23 -12.27
N GLU A 163 -8.93 6.12 -13.57
CA GLU A 163 -7.92 5.22 -14.14
C GLU A 163 -6.49 5.63 -13.73
N VAL A 164 -6.19 6.93 -13.75
CA VAL A 164 -4.89 7.44 -13.28
C VAL A 164 -4.72 7.19 -11.79
N LEU A 165 -5.75 7.48 -10.99
CA LEU A 165 -5.73 7.20 -9.56
C LEU A 165 -5.49 5.71 -9.29
N GLN A 166 -6.23 4.82 -9.95
CA GLN A 166 -6.09 3.38 -9.80
C GLN A 166 -4.65 2.92 -10.09
N ASN A 167 -4.06 3.41 -11.18
CA ASN A 167 -2.69 3.07 -11.53
C ASN A 167 -1.67 3.58 -10.50
N VAL A 168 -1.86 4.79 -9.97
CA VAL A 168 -0.98 5.37 -8.94
C VAL A 168 -1.07 4.57 -7.65
N VAL A 169 -2.28 4.24 -7.18
CA VAL A 169 -2.53 3.42 -5.99
C VAL A 169 -1.91 2.04 -6.14
N ARG A 170 -2.20 1.35 -7.25
CA ARG A 170 -1.65 0.02 -7.55
C ARG A 170 -0.11 0.01 -7.53
N ASN A 171 0.51 1.01 -8.13
CA ASN A 171 1.97 1.12 -8.15
C ASN A 171 2.56 1.43 -6.77
N ALA A 172 1.85 2.22 -5.94
CA ALA A 172 2.25 2.48 -4.57
C ALA A 172 2.20 1.19 -3.73
N PHE A 173 1.10 0.44 -3.81
CA PHE A 173 0.94 -0.83 -3.09
C PHE A 173 1.94 -1.91 -3.54
N LYS A 174 2.26 -2.00 -4.85
CA LYS A 174 3.29 -2.93 -5.33
C LYS A 174 4.64 -2.70 -4.68
N LYS A 175 4.99 -1.45 -4.35
CA LYS A 175 6.23 -1.14 -3.62
C LYS A 175 6.24 -1.69 -2.20
N VAL A 176 5.06 -1.78 -1.56
CA VAL A 176 4.93 -2.35 -0.21
C VAL A 176 5.20 -3.85 -0.20
N VAL A 177 4.72 -4.56 -1.23
CA VAL A 177 4.88 -6.03 -1.35
C VAL A 177 6.16 -6.44 -2.10
N GLY A 178 7.02 -5.49 -2.49
CA GLY A 178 8.28 -5.79 -3.16
C GLY A 178 8.15 -6.31 -4.60
N LYS A 179 7.05 -5.95 -5.26
CA LYS A 179 6.75 -6.35 -6.67
C LYS A 179 6.95 -5.20 -7.65
#